data_f627f7154ca6e0f7c7fc8740e4b7b8fd
#
_entry.id   f627f7154ca6e0f7c7fc8740e4b7b8fd
#
_cell.length_a   1.000
_cell.length_b   1.000
_cell.length_c   1.000
_cell.angle_alpha   90.00
_cell.angle_beta   90.00
_cell.angle_gamma   90.00
#
_symmetry.space_group_name_H-M   'P 1'
#
loop_
_entity.id
_entity.type
_entity.pdbx_description
1 polymer ?
#
loop_
_entity_poly.entity_id
_entity_poly.type
_entity_poly.pdbx_seq_one_letter_code
_entity_poly.pdbx_strand_id
1 'polypeptide(L)'
;MHEDIDAVGEFIRLWLTREKRWRSPKFIAGESYGGIRGGGLAEHLASRHRIFLNGLIVVSGLFDYDVLIDGGVNDLPLEVLLPTLAATAHYHKRLPADLQALPQSEVIQQARAFAFGEYARGLLLDHELPKAERAALAAKIARFTGLPAQLIEDHNLRVDAGLFREMLLRDQDLVLGAYDARVTGRDGDRSSDRPQYDPFMAVVGSVAAAGMNSYIREELKYEADTPYEALASLGGWNHGGGNHYTSVTDDVARAMIGNPHLQLLCLVGWRDTVTPPDNMFHSLRHLRIPEELRKNIHVAEYEAGHMMYTNEPDLKKMHADITAFIADAIKK
;
A
#
# COMPACT_ATOMS: atom_id res chain seq x y z
N MET A 1 -9.25 -16.35 -1.30
CA MET A 1 -9.78 -15.05 -1.81
C MET A 1 -11.21 -15.19 -2.33
N HIS A 2 -11.54 -16.05 -3.28
CA HIS A 2 -12.91 -16.14 -3.83
C HIS A 2 -13.96 -16.43 -2.76
N GLU A 3 -13.71 -17.37 -1.87
CA GLU A 3 -14.62 -17.71 -0.75
C GLU A 3 -14.82 -16.52 0.21
N ASP A 4 -13.80 -15.70 0.41
CA ASP A 4 -13.87 -14.47 1.21
C ASP A 4 -14.79 -13.44 0.53
N ILE A 5 -14.63 -13.22 -0.79
CA ILE A 5 -15.47 -12.31 -1.58
C ILE A 5 -16.93 -12.81 -1.59
N ASP A 6 -17.15 -14.12 -1.80
CA ASP A 6 -18.49 -14.72 -1.78
C ASP A 6 -19.17 -14.53 -0.41
N ALA A 7 -18.46 -14.82 0.68
CA ALA A 7 -19.01 -14.71 2.04
C ALA A 7 -19.36 -13.26 2.41
N VAL A 8 -18.46 -12.32 2.12
CA VAL A 8 -18.70 -10.88 2.40
C VAL A 8 -19.79 -10.32 1.48
N GLY A 9 -19.82 -10.73 0.21
CA GLY A 9 -20.87 -10.34 -0.74
C GLY A 9 -22.26 -10.80 -0.28
N GLU A 10 -22.39 -12.05 0.18
CA GLU A 10 -23.64 -12.58 0.72
C GLU A 10 -24.04 -11.88 2.03
N PHE A 11 -23.07 -11.57 2.91
CA PHE A 11 -23.33 -10.76 4.12
C PHE A 11 -23.92 -9.40 3.75
N ILE A 12 -23.32 -8.68 2.79
CA ILE A 12 -23.81 -7.36 2.34
C ILE A 12 -25.24 -7.48 1.79
N ARG A 13 -25.49 -8.47 0.95
CA ARG A 13 -26.83 -8.72 0.38
C ARG A 13 -27.87 -8.94 1.47
N LEU A 14 -27.57 -9.81 2.43
CA LEU A 14 -28.46 -10.11 3.55
C LEU A 14 -28.71 -8.89 4.42
N TRP A 15 -27.66 -8.12 4.73
CA TRP A 15 -27.79 -6.90 5.51
C TRP A 15 -28.68 -5.86 4.81
N LEU A 16 -28.44 -5.60 3.52
CA LEU A 16 -29.27 -4.66 2.74
C LEU A 16 -30.75 -5.08 2.73
N THR A 17 -31.01 -6.38 2.69
CA THR A 17 -32.38 -6.91 2.72
C THR A 17 -33.03 -6.74 4.10
N ARG A 18 -32.33 -7.12 5.17
CA ARG A 18 -32.83 -7.05 6.55
C ARG A 18 -33.08 -5.59 6.99
N GLU A 19 -32.12 -4.71 6.67
CA GLU A 19 -32.19 -3.30 7.02
C GLU A 19 -32.97 -2.46 6.00
N LYS A 20 -33.52 -3.07 4.95
CA LYS A 20 -34.29 -2.39 3.90
C LYS A 20 -33.53 -1.25 3.22
N ARG A 21 -32.21 -1.43 2.99
CA ARG A 21 -31.29 -0.41 2.48
C ARG A 21 -30.96 -0.55 0.98
N TRP A 22 -31.71 -1.34 0.23
CA TRP A 22 -31.48 -1.55 -1.22
C TRP A 22 -31.42 -0.27 -2.04
N ARG A 23 -32.15 0.77 -1.66
CA ARG A 23 -32.22 2.07 -2.36
C ARG A 23 -31.19 3.08 -1.86
N SER A 24 -30.44 2.78 -0.80
CA SER A 24 -29.42 3.68 -0.25
C SER A 24 -28.18 3.73 -1.15
N PRO A 25 -27.48 4.86 -1.22
CA PRO A 25 -26.12 4.90 -1.77
C PRO A 25 -25.21 3.89 -1.05
N LYS A 26 -24.31 3.27 -1.78
CA LYS A 26 -23.46 2.17 -1.29
C LYS A 26 -22.00 2.48 -1.53
N PHE A 27 -21.24 2.40 -0.45
CA PHE A 27 -19.79 2.57 -0.47
C PHE A 27 -19.14 1.39 0.22
N ILE A 28 -18.00 0.95 -0.32
CA ILE A 28 -17.11 0.01 0.35
C ILE A 28 -15.81 0.74 0.62
N ALA A 29 -15.29 0.61 1.84
CA ALA A 29 -13.96 1.05 2.20
C ALA A 29 -13.14 -0.17 2.62
N GLY A 30 -11.93 -0.30 2.08
CA GLY A 30 -11.00 -1.38 2.41
C GLY A 30 -9.58 -0.85 2.57
N GLU A 31 -8.90 -1.34 3.61
CA GLU A 31 -7.50 -1.02 3.87
C GLU A 31 -6.62 -2.23 3.57
N SER A 32 -5.42 -1.99 3.01
CA SER A 32 -4.43 -3.03 2.76
C SER A 32 -4.98 -4.14 1.84
N TYR A 33 -5.03 -5.40 2.29
CA TYR A 33 -5.74 -6.51 1.61
C TYR A 33 -7.19 -6.14 1.27
N GLY A 34 -7.79 -5.19 2.01
CA GLY A 34 -9.11 -4.65 1.71
C GLY A 34 -9.22 -4.00 0.32
N GLY A 35 -8.12 -3.64 -0.32
CA GLY A 35 -8.07 -3.25 -1.73
C GLY A 35 -8.41 -4.42 -2.65
N ILE A 36 -7.76 -5.57 -2.46
CA ILE A 36 -8.06 -6.82 -3.18
C ILE A 36 -9.51 -7.25 -2.93
N ARG A 37 -9.92 -7.31 -1.66
CA ARG A 37 -11.32 -7.67 -1.32
C ARG A 37 -12.33 -6.69 -1.90
N GLY A 38 -12.10 -5.39 -1.74
CA GLY A 38 -13.00 -4.35 -2.24
C GLY A 38 -13.12 -4.32 -3.75
N GLY A 39 -11.99 -4.50 -4.46
CA GLY A 39 -11.95 -4.60 -5.93
C GLY A 39 -12.76 -5.80 -6.44
N GLY A 40 -12.51 -6.99 -5.87
CA GLY A 40 -13.28 -8.20 -6.22
C GLY A 40 -14.76 -8.09 -5.84
N LEU A 41 -15.08 -7.48 -4.67
CA LEU A 41 -16.46 -7.25 -4.25
C LEU A 41 -17.22 -6.30 -5.19
N ALA A 42 -16.57 -5.29 -5.75
CA ALA A 42 -17.23 -4.34 -6.63
C ALA A 42 -17.82 -5.04 -7.87
N GLU A 43 -17.09 -5.96 -8.46
CA GLU A 43 -17.56 -6.79 -9.58
C GLU A 43 -18.56 -7.84 -9.12
N HIS A 44 -18.23 -8.61 -8.08
CA HIS A 44 -19.06 -9.69 -7.55
C HIS A 44 -20.48 -9.21 -7.15
N LEU A 45 -20.58 -8.08 -6.45
CA LEU A 45 -21.87 -7.51 -6.06
C LEU A 45 -22.69 -7.09 -7.27
N ALA A 46 -22.06 -6.49 -8.28
CA ALA A 46 -22.74 -6.07 -9.50
C ALA A 46 -23.21 -7.27 -10.33
N SER A 47 -22.32 -8.23 -10.59
CA SER A 47 -22.60 -9.37 -11.47
C SER A 47 -23.58 -10.39 -10.83
N ARG A 48 -23.32 -10.76 -9.58
CA ARG A 48 -24.05 -11.85 -8.91
C ARG A 48 -25.30 -11.38 -8.18
N HIS A 49 -25.24 -10.18 -7.56
CA HIS A 49 -26.34 -9.70 -6.69
C HIS A 49 -27.08 -8.49 -7.26
N ARG A 50 -26.65 -7.91 -8.38
CA ARG A 50 -27.21 -6.67 -8.96
C ARG A 50 -27.13 -5.50 -7.98
N ILE A 51 -26.12 -5.48 -7.14
CA ILE A 51 -25.83 -4.41 -6.18
C ILE A 51 -24.71 -3.56 -6.78
N PHE A 52 -25.06 -2.34 -7.20
CA PHE A 52 -24.11 -1.38 -7.77
C PHE A 52 -23.64 -0.42 -6.68
N LEU A 53 -22.32 -0.23 -6.61
CA LEU A 53 -21.70 0.70 -5.69
C LEU A 53 -21.68 2.12 -6.26
N ASN A 54 -21.83 3.12 -5.40
CA ASN A 54 -21.57 4.53 -5.72
C ASN A 54 -20.06 4.83 -5.62
N GLY A 55 -19.36 4.20 -4.68
CA GLY A 55 -17.93 4.40 -4.53
C GLY A 55 -17.21 3.20 -3.90
N LEU A 56 -15.95 3.05 -4.31
CA LEU A 56 -14.96 2.18 -3.70
C LEU A 56 -13.84 3.06 -3.15
N ILE A 57 -13.54 2.94 -1.85
CA ILE A 57 -12.48 3.66 -1.16
C ILE A 57 -11.40 2.64 -0.78
N VAL A 58 -10.17 2.86 -1.21
CA VAL A 58 -9.03 2.00 -0.93
C VAL A 58 -8.00 2.79 -0.14
N VAL A 59 -7.72 2.33 1.08
CA VAL A 59 -6.76 2.94 1.99
C VAL A 59 -5.51 2.08 2.01
N SER A 60 -4.37 2.62 1.60
CA SER A 60 -3.08 1.92 1.60
C SER A 60 -3.19 0.49 1.05
N GLY A 61 -3.90 0.33 -0.05
CA GLY A 61 -4.20 -0.96 -0.66
C GLY A 61 -3.54 -1.17 -2.01
N LEU A 62 -3.85 -2.30 -2.62
CA LEU A 62 -3.37 -2.70 -3.95
C LEU A 62 -4.47 -3.50 -4.67
N PHE A 63 -4.35 -3.63 -5.99
CA PHE A 63 -5.23 -4.49 -6.80
C PHE A 63 -4.51 -5.69 -7.39
N ASP A 64 -3.17 -5.74 -7.23
CA ASP A 64 -2.35 -6.79 -7.80
C ASP A 64 -1.17 -7.11 -6.87
N TYR A 65 -0.89 -8.40 -6.66
CA TYR A 65 0.23 -8.84 -5.82
C TYR A 65 1.56 -8.92 -6.55
N ASP A 66 1.60 -8.80 -7.89
CA ASP A 66 2.85 -8.77 -8.64
C ASP A 66 3.72 -7.56 -8.31
N VAL A 67 3.08 -6.44 -7.91
CA VAL A 67 3.76 -5.22 -7.45
C VAL A 67 4.21 -5.25 -5.98
N LEU A 68 3.91 -6.34 -5.26
CA LEU A 68 4.19 -6.44 -3.82
C LEU A 68 5.13 -7.59 -3.48
N ILE A 69 5.01 -8.72 -4.17
CA ILE A 69 5.76 -9.93 -3.85
C ILE A 69 7.04 -9.94 -4.70
N ASP A 70 8.15 -9.60 -4.06
CA ASP A 70 9.47 -9.73 -4.63
C ASP A 70 9.99 -11.18 -4.53
N GLY A 71 11.04 -11.46 -5.25
CA GLY A 71 11.75 -12.73 -5.21
C GLY A 71 11.70 -13.53 -6.52
N GLY A 72 12.57 -14.51 -6.61
CA GLY A 72 12.79 -15.21 -7.87
C GLY A 72 13.33 -14.27 -8.93
N VAL A 73 12.52 -14.00 -9.96
CA VAL A 73 12.85 -13.10 -11.08
C VAL A 73 11.93 -11.88 -11.15
N ASN A 74 11.12 -11.64 -10.11
CA ASN A 74 10.23 -10.49 -10.07
C ASN A 74 10.89 -9.30 -9.34
N ASP A 75 11.42 -8.37 -10.09
CA ASP A 75 12.05 -7.15 -9.58
C ASP A 75 11.09 -5.93 -9.56
N LEU A 76 9.88 -6.05 -10.12
CA LEU A 76 8.90 -4.96 -10.18
C LEU A 76 8.59 -4.34 -8.80
N PRO A 77 8.46 -5.11 -7.70
CA PRO A 77 8.28 -4.54 -6.36
C PRO A 77 9.39 -3.57 -5.93
N LEU A 78 10.64 -3.80 -6.36
CA LEU A 78 11.76 -2.92 -6.03
C LEU A 78 11.68 -1.60 -6.81
N GLU A 79 11.21 -1.66 -8.05
CA GLU A 79 11.02 -0.47 -8.90
C GLU A 79 9.92 0.43 -8.32
N VAL A 80 8.76 -0.13 -7.96
CA VAL A 80 7.63 0.63 -7.40
C VAL A 80 7.88 1.09 -5.95
N LEU A 81 8.80 0.44 -5.24
CA LEU A 81 9.20 0.83 -3.89
C LEU A 81 10.13 2.05 -3.88
N LEU A 82 11.02 2.18 -4.86
CA LEU A 82 12.12 3.18 -4.85
C LEU A 82 11.64 4.63 -4.60
N PRO A 83 10.53 5.13 -5.18
CA PRO A 83 10.03 6.47 -4.87
C PRO A 83 9.68 6.69 -3.40
N THR A 84 9.16 5.65 -2.73
CA THR A 84 8.86 5.66 -1.29
C THR A 84 10.14 5.68 -0.45
N LEU A 85 11.16 4.92 -0.86
CA LEU A 85 12.47 4.96 -0.20
C LEU A 85 13.08 6.35 -0.31
N ALA A 86 13.02 6.98 -1.48
CA ALA A 86 13.51 8.35 -1.69
C ALA A 86 12.75 9.38 -0.85
N ALA A 87 11.42 9.29 -0.79
CA ALA A 87 10.59 10.14 0.07
C ALA A 87 10.96 9.98 1.55
N THR A 88 11.19 8.75 1.99
CA THR A 88 11.57 8.42 3.38
C THR A 88 13.00 8.91 3.70
N ALA A 89 13.95 8.69 2.80
CA ALA A 89 15.33 9.20 2.97
C ALA A 89 15.36 10.74 3.00
N HIS A 90 14.53 11.39 2.19
CA HIS A 90 14.35 12.84 2.24
C HIS A 90 13.81 13.31 3.60
N TYR A 91 12.80 12.64 4.16
CA TYR A 91 12.26 12.95 5.49
C TYR A 91 13.33 12.85 6.58
N HIS A 92 14.14 11.78 6.56
CA HIS A 92 15.20 11.54 7.53
C HIS A 92 16.50 12.33 7.22
N LYS A 93 16.50 13.19 6.20
CA LYS A 93 17.64 14.05 5.80
C LYS A 93 18.90 13.23 5.47
N ARG A 94 18.70 12.15 4.72
CA ARG A 94 19.77 11.23 4.30
C ARG A 94 20.16 11.36 2.83
N LEU A 95 19.48 12.22 2.08
CA LEU A 95 19.82 12.45 0.68
C LEU A 95 21.00 13.42 0.51
N PRO A 96 21.70 13.39 -0.63
CA PRO A 96 22.68 14.41 -1.00
C PRO A 96 22.07 15.82 -1.00
N ALA A 97 22.89 16.83 -0.72
CA ALA A 97 22.45 18.20 -0.48
C ALA A 97 21.57 18.78 -1.60
N ASP A 98 21.85 18.44 -2.85
CA ASP A 98 21.09 18.91 -4.00
C ASP A 98 19.67 18.29 -4.06
N LEU A 99 19.51 17.01 -3.78
CA LEU A 99 18.19 16.37 -3.67
C LEU A 99 17.48 16.79 -2.37
N GLN A 100 18.23 16.91 -1.28
CA GLN A 100 17.66 17.31 0.02
C GLN A 100 17.07 18.72 0.01
N ALA A 101 17.58 19.60 -0.84
CA ALA A 101 17.11 20.98 -1.00
C ALA A 101 15.82 21.09 -1.84
N LEU A 102 15.46 20.06 -2.58
CA LEU A 102 14.25 20.05 -3.41
C LEU A 102 12.99 19.81 -2.58
N PRO A 103 11.83 20.28 -3.05
CA PRO A 103 10.54 19.80 -2.54
C PRO A 103 10.44 18.28 -2.66
N GLN A 104 9.83 17.64 -1.65
CA GLN A 104 9.67 16.18 -1.65
C GLN A 104 9.00 15.65 -2.93
N SER A 105 8.01 16.35 -3.46
CA SER A 105 7.31 15.96 -4.69
C SER A 105 8.25 15.88 -5.90
N GLU A 106 9.25 16.75 -5.99
CA GLU A 106 10.25 16.71 -7.05
C GLU A 106 11.22 15.55 -6.86
N VAL A 107 11.64 15.25 -5.61
CA VAL A 107 12.45 14.07 -5.30
C VAL A 107 11.74 12.79 -5.72
N ILE A 108 10.46 12.67 -5.37
CA ILE A 108 9.62 11.52 -5.74
C ILE A 108 9.52 11.38 -7.27
N GLN A 109 9.31 12.48 -8.00
CA GLN A 109 9.23 12.45 -9.46
C GLN A 109 10.56 12.01 -10.10
N GLN A 110 11.70 12.52 -9.62
CA GLN A 110 13.01 12.11 -10.10
C GLN A 110 13.30 10.64 -9.77
N ALA A 111 13.00 10.19 -8.55
CA ALA A 111 13.14 8.80 -8.14
C ALA A 111 12.27 7.86 -9.00
N ARG A 112 11.02 8.25 -9.28
CA ARG A 112 10.10 7.49 -10.14
C ARG A 112 10.61 7.39 -11.58
N ALA A 113 11.09 8.49 -12.15
CA ALA A 113 11.67 8.48 -13.50
C ALA A 113 12.90 7.56 -13.60
N PHE A 114 13.75 7.57 -12.57
CA PHE A 114 14.90 6.67 -12.48
C PHE A 114 14.45 5.23 -12.29
N ALA A 115 13.50 4.95 -11.38
CA ALA A 115 13.01 3.62 -11.08
C ALA A 115 12.47 2.89 -12.32
N PHE A 116 11.58 3.56 -13.07
CA PHE A 116 10.94 2.99 -14.26
C PHE A 116 11.77 3.13 -15.55
N GLY A 117 12.97 3.61 -15.46
CA GLY A 117 13.91 3.77 -16.57
C GLY A 117 15.19 2.98 -16.35
N GLU A 118 16.22 3.66 -15.88
CA GLU A 118 17.56 3.08 -15.77
C GLU A 118 17.63 1.93 -14.75
N TYR A 119 16.90 2.03 -13.62
CA TYR A 119 16.91 1.01 -12.58
C TYR A 119 16.23 -0.28 -13.07
N ALA A 120 15.03 -0.18 -13.64
CA ALA A 120 14.32 -1.32 -14.23
C ALA A 120 15.18 -2.03 -15.29
N ARG A 121 15.81 -1.25 -16.21
CA ARG A 121 16.73 -1.82 -17.19
C ARG A 121 17.92 -2.50 -16.54
N GLY A 122 18.44 -1.90 -15.47
CA GLY A 122 19.58 -2.45 -14.74
C GLY A 122 19.27 -3.79 -14.08
N LEU A 123 18.12 -3.89 -13.42
CA LEU A 123 17.65 -5.13 -12.80
C LEU A 123 17.41 -6.23 -13.84
N LEU A 124 16.81 -5.88 -14.97
CA LEU A 124 16.58 -6.83 -16.08
C LEU A 124 17.86 -7.41 -16.66
N LEU A 125 18.93 -6.60 -16.78
CA LEU A 125 20.22 -7.05 -17.34
C LEU A 125 21.11 -7.76 -16.29
N ASP A 126 20.96 -7.39 -15.03
CA ASP A 126 21.64 -7.94 -13.85
C ASP A 126 23.15 -8.13 -14.08
N HIS A 127 23.63 -9.38 -14.13
CA HIS A 127 25.04 -9.73 -14.33
C HIS A 127 25.58 -9.44 -15.74
N GLU A 128 24.71 -9.18 -16.74
CA GLU A 128 25.11 -8.76 -18.06
C GLU A 128 25.54 -7.29 -18.12
N LEU A 129 25.27 -6.50 -17.07
CA LEU A 129 25.72 -5.12 -16.97
C LEU A 129 27.26 -5.07 -16.90
N PRO A 130 27.91 -4.24 -17.75
CA PRO A 130 29.33 -3.96 -17.60
C PRO A 130 29.63 -3.44 -16.18
N LYS A 131 30.75 -3.84 -15.62
CA LYS A 131 31.12 -3.49 -14.22
C LYS A 131 31.04 -1.98 -13.94
N ALA A 132 31.46 -1.15 -14.90
CA ALA A 132 31.38 0.32 -14.76
C ALA A 132 29.93 0.83 -14.73
N GLU A 133 29.03 0.26 -15.55
CA GLU A 133 27.60 0.63 -15.56
C GLU A 133 26.92 0.18 -14.26
N ARG A 134 27.26 -1.02 -13.76
CA ARG A 134 26.76 -1.55 -12.48
C ARG A 134 27.12 -0.62 -11.33
N ALA A 135 28.39 -0.20 -11.22
CA ALA A 135 28.85 0.71 -10.18
C ALA A 135 28.18 2.10 -10.30
N ALA A 136 28.00 2.61 -11.53
CA ALA A 136 27.28 3.86 -11.77
C ALA A 136 25.80 3.76 -11.36
N LEU A 137 25.17 2.62 -11.60
CA LEU A 137 23.78 2.37 -11.20
C LEU A 137 23.66 2.29 -9.68
N ALA A 138 24.56 1.55 -9.00
CA ALA A 138 24.62 1.50 -7.53
C ALA A 138 24.76 2.90 -6.91
N ALA A 139 25.61 3.74 -7.49
CA ALA A 139 25.76 5.12 -7.04
C ALA A 139 24.48 5.95 -7.22
N LYS A 140 23.70 5.73 -8.29
CA LYS A 140 22.40 6.40 -8.50
C LYS A 140 21.33 5.91 -7.51
N ILE A 141 21.28 4.60 -7.24
CA ILE A 141 20.38 4.04 -6.22
C ILE A 141 20.75 4.64 -4.85
N ALA A 142 22.05 4.66 -4.49
CA ALA A 142 22.54 5.27 -3.26
C ALA A 142 22.09 6.73 -3.11
N ARG A 143 22.07 7.46 -4.18
CA ARG A 143 21.67 8.87 -4.24
C ARG A 143 20.19 9.08 -3.87
N PHE A 144 19.30 8.17 -4.24
CA PHE A 144 17.86 8.23 -3.91
C PHE A 144 17.51 7.54 -2.60
N THR A 145 18.30 6.56 -2.16
CA THR A 145 18.00 5.79 -0.95
C THR A 145 18.75 6.30 0.29
N GLY A 146 19.84 7.07 0.11
CA GLY A 146 20.72 7.47 1.20
C GLY A 146 21.60 6.34 1.76
N LEU A 147 21.57 5.16 1.12
CA LEU A 147 22.39 4.01 1.51
C LEU A 147 23.77 4.05 0.83
N PRO A 148 24.80 3.41 1.43
CA PRO A 148 26.12 3.31 0.79
C PRO A 148 26.06 2.51 -0.54
N ALA A 149 26.73 3.00 -1.59
CA ALA A 149 26.76 2.31 -2.89
C ALA A 149 27.35 0.89 -2.80
N GLN A 150 28.33 0.67 -1.95
CA GLN A 150 28.91 -0.67 -1.73
C GLN A 150 27.88 -1.65 -1.18
N LEU A 151 27.06 -1.23 -0.21
CA LEU A 151 25.95 -2.05 0.31
C LEU A 151 24.98 -2.46 -0.81
N ILE A 152 24.67 -1.53 -1.70
CA ILE A 152 23.76 -1.77 -2.84
C ILE A 152 24.39 -2.77 -3.82
N GLU A 153 25.69 -2.67 -4.09
CA GLU A 153 26.39 -3.66 -4.91
C GLU A 153 26.42 -5.05 -4.26
N ASP A 154 26.66 -5.13 -2.94
CA ASP A 154 26.67 -6.37 -2.16
C ASP A 154 25.30 -7.07 -2.18
N HIS A 155 24.21 -6.29 -2.29
CA HIS A 155 22.84 -6.78 -2.43
C HIS A 155 22.36 -6.86 -3.89
N ASN A 156 23.28 -6.96 -4.85
CA ASN A 156 22.98 -7.10 -6.27
C ASN A 156 22.02 -6.04 -6.81
N LEU A 157 22.19 -4.78 -6.40
CA LEU A 157 21.36 -3.61 -6.76
C LEU A 157 19.92 -3.67 -6.21
N ARG A 158 19.57 -4.68 -5.43
CA ARG A 158 18.22 -4.92 -4.90
C ARG A 158 18.10 -4.38 -3.48
N VAL A 159 17.40 -3.25 -3.37
CA VAL A 159 17.13 -2.60 -2.08
C VAL A 159 15.66 -2.79 -1.76
N ASP A 160 15.35 -3.83 -1.00
CA ASP A 160 14.00 -4.07 -0.51
C ASP A 160 13.66 -3.24 0.75
N ALA A 161 12.42 -3.29 1.17
CA ALA A 161 11.92 -2.54 2.33
C ALA A 161 12.62 -2.93 3.65
N GLY A 162 12.96 -4.22 3.82
CA GLY A 162 13.63 -4.72 5.03
C GLY A 162 15.03 -4.16 5.15
N LEU A 163 15.85 -4.34 4.11
CA LEU A 163 17.21 -3.80 4.03
C LEU A 163 17.21 -2.28 4.27
N PHE A 164 16.35 -1.56 3.57
CA PHE A 164 16.30 -0.11 3.70
C PHE A 164 15.96 0.34 5.14
N ARG A 165 14.95 -0.27 5.76
CA ARG A 165 14.51 0.08 7.12
C ARG A 165 15.56 -0.20 8.18
N GLU A 166 16.35 -1.26 8.01
CA GLU A 166 17.46 -1.60 8.89
C GLU A 166 18.64 -0.63 8.70
N MET A 167 18.96 -0.28 7.46
CA MET A 167 20.25 0.33 7.13
C MET A 167 20.24 1.86 7.12
N LEU A 168 19.09 2.52 6.87
CA LEU A 168 19.05 3.98 6.66
C LEU A 168 19.58 4.79 7.86
N LEU A 169 19.21 4.39 9.08
CA LEU A 169 19.60 5.09 10.32
C LEU A 169 20.50 4.23 11.22
N ARG A 170 21.17 3.24 10.66
CA ARG A 170 22.04 2.30 11.41
C ARG A 170 23.17 3.00 12.13
N ASP A 171 23.68 4.10 11.60
CA ASP A 171 24.69 4.94 12.26
C ASP A 171 24.18 5.61 13.55
N GLN A 172 22.86 5.69 13.75
CA GLN A 172 22.20 6.20 14.94
C GLN A 172 21.64 5.08 15.86
N ASP A 173 21.91 3.80 15.56
CA ASP A 173 21.33 2.64 16.23
C ASP A 173 19.80 2.60 16.16
N LEU A 174 19.22 3.05 15.03
CA LEU A 174 17.79 3.12 14.81
C LEU A 174 17.38 2.32 13.58
N VAL A 175 16.21 1.69 13.68
CA VAL A 175 15.49 1.05 12.57
C VAL A 175 14.15 1.75 12.32
N LEU A 176 13.63 1.65 11.11
CA LEU A 176 12.39 2.28 10.70
C LEU A 176 11.19 1.33 10.80
N GLY A 177 10.00 1.89 11.08
CA GLY A 177 8.74 1.18 10.98
C GLY A 177 8.39 0.79 9.55
N ALA A 178 7.77 -0.38 9.36
CA ALA A 178 7.28 -0.80 8.06
C ALA A 178 5.99 -0.07 7.68
N TYR A 179 5.07 0.00 8.62
CA TYR A 179 3.78 0.66 8.41
C TYR A 179 3.87 2.19 8.38
N ASP A 180 4.86 2.77 9.04
CA ASP A 180 5.19 4.19 8.89
C ASP A 180 6.69 4.39 9.14
N ALA A 181 7.42 4.60 8.07
CA ALA A 181 8.87 4.73 8.11
C ALA A 181 9.37 6.06 8.72
N ARG A 182 8.49 6.93 9.23
CA ARG A 182 8.85 8.07 10.08
C ARG A 182 9.09 7.63 11.52
N VAL A 183 8.43 6.54 11.94
CA VAL A 183 8.57 5.99 13.30
C VAL A 183 9.85 5.18 13.37
N THR A 184 10.64 5.42 14.42
CA THR A 184 11.92 4.76 14.64
C THR A 184 11.93 4.00 15.95
N GLY A 185 12.73 2.97 16.02
CA GLY A 185 12.99 2.21 17.23
C GLY A 185 14.43 1.73 17.29
N ARG A 186 14.85 1.12 18.39
CA ARG A 186 16.19 0.56 18.54
C ARG A 186 16.16 -0.93 18.23
N ASP A 187 17.10 -1.39 17.43
CA ASP A 187 17.35 -2.81 17.23
C ASP A 187 18.61 -3.23 18.01
N GLY A 188 18.54 -4.43 18.59
CA GLY A 188 19.65 -4.99 19.37
C GLY A 188 20.63 -5.82 18.55
N ASP A 189 20.23 -6.29 17.37
CA ASP A 189 21.05 -7.14 16.51
C ASP A 189 21.61 -6.40 15.29
N ARG A 190 22.83 -5.91 15.44
CA ARG A 190 23.55 -5.25 14.35
C ARG A 190 24.19 -6.21 13.33
N SER A 191 24.03 -7.52 13.49
CA SER A 191 24.50 -8.49 12.51
C SER A 191 23.48 -8.77 11.40
N SER A 192 22.21 -8.42 11.65
CA SER A 192 21.12 -8.56 10.68
C SER A 192 21.09 -7.40 9.66
N ASP A 193 20.61 -7.67 8.48
CA ASP A 193 20.24 -6.71 7.45
C ASP A 193 18.73 -6.44 7.42
N ARG A 194 18.00 -6.94 8.43
CA ARG A 194 16.55 -6.80 8.58
C ARG A 194 16.17 -6.49 10.02
N PRO A 195 15.21 -5.57 10.25
CA PRO A 195 14.70 -5.27 11.59
C PRO A 195 14.09 -6.51 12.25
N GLN A 196 14.37 -6.70 13.54
CA GLN A 196 13.80 -7.80 14.34
C GLN A 196 12.32 -7.55 14.67
N TYR A 197 11.85 -6.32 14.61
CA TYR A 197 10.46 -5.93 14.92
C TYR A 197 10.07 -4.68 14.14
N ASP A 198 8.81 -4.34 14.21
CA ASP A 198 8.28 -3.09 13.64
C ASP A 198 8.06 -2.06 14.76
N PRO A 199 8.83 -0.96 14.80
CA PRO A 199 8.65 0.09 15.80
C PRO A 199 7.26 0.73 15.78
N PHE A 200 6.64 0.89 14.62
CA PHE A 200 5.30 1.43 14.51
C PHE A 200 4.28 0.49 15.16
N MET A 201 4.32 -0.79 14.84
CA MET A 201 3.40 -1.78 15.41
C MET A 201 3.62 -2.01 16.91
N ALA A 202 4.86 -1.85 17.39
CA ALA A 202 5.13 -1.92 18.83
C ALA A 202 4.38 -0.82 19.62
N VAL A 203 4.20 0.36 19.03
CA VAL A 203 3.46 1.48 19.64
C VAL A 203 1.96 1.35 19.41
N VAL A 204 1.54 1.19 18.15
CA VAL A 204 0.12 1.26 17.77
C VAL A 204 -0.62 -0.04 18.09
N GLY A 205 0.03 -1.20 17.93
CA GLY A 205 -0.61 -2.52 18.06
C GLY A 205 -1.15 -2.77 19.48
N SER A 206 -0.40 -2.39 20.51
CA SER A 206 -0.83 -2.57 21.89
C SER A 206 -2.03 -1.69 22.27
N VAL A 207 -2.01 -0.44 21.82
CA VAL A 207 -3.10 0.52 22.06
C VAL A 207 -4.36 0.09 21.31
N ALA A 208 -4.22 -0.32 20.04
CA ALA A 208 -5.33 -0.81 19.23
C ALA A 208 -5.95 -2.09 19.83
N ALA A 209 -5.13 -3.05 20.26
CA ALA A 209 -5.62 -4.28 20.88
C ALA A 209 -6.37 -4.00 22.19
N ALA A 210 -5.83 -3.16 23.07
CA ALA A 210 -6.48 -2.78 24.33
C ALA A 210 -7.81 -2.05 24.06
N GLY A 211 -7.79 -1.04 23.19
CA GLY A 211 -8.98 -0.27 22.84
C GLY A 211 -10.08 -1.13 22.23
N MET A 212 -9.73 -2.02 21.30
CA MET A 212 -10.72 -2.89 20.64
C MET A 212 -11.29 -3.95 21.58
N ASN A 213 -10.45 -4.54 22.45
CA ASN A 213 -10.93 -5.47 23.47
C ASN A 213 -11.91 -4.83 24.47
N SER A 214 -11.65 -3.56 24.87
CA SER A 214 -12.58 -2.79 25.70
C SER A 214 -13.87 -2.46 24.93
N TYR A 215 -13.76 -1.89 23.75
CA TYR A 215 -14.89 -1.48 22.91
C TYR A 215 -15.88 -2.63 22.63
N ILE A 216 -15.35 -3.80 22.21
CA ILE A 216 -16.19 -4.98 21.91
C ILE A 216 -17.01 -5.40 23.12
N ARG A 217 -16.42 -5.38 24.32
CA ARG A 217 -17.09 -5.84 25.55
C ARG A 217 -17.98 -4.78 26.19
N GLU A 218 -17.46 -3.55 26.27
CA GLU A 218 -18.13 -2.47 27.01
C GLU A 218 -19.21 -1.78 26.18
N GLU A 219 -18.94 -1.54 24.89
CA GLU A 219 -19.87 -0.82 23.99
C GLU A 219 -20.77 -1.80 23.22
N LEU A 220 -20.17 -2.76 22.52
CA LEU A 220 -20.90 -3.71 21.69
C LEU A 220 -21.56 -4.84 22.49
N LYS A 221 -21.24 -4.98 23.78
CA LYS A 221 -21.79 -6.03 24.68
C LYS A 221 -21.58 -7.45 24.12
N TYR A 222 -20.50 -7.67 23.38
CA TYR A 222 -20.16 -8.99 22.87
C TYR A 222 -19.33 -9.73 23.91
N GLU A 223 -19.91 -10.73 24.51
CA GLU A 223 -19.28 -11.55 25.55
C GLU A 223 -18.66 -12.81 24.91
N ALA A 224 -17.34 -12.88 24.95
CA ALA A 224 -16.56 -14.04 24.56
C ALA A 224 -15.26 -14.08 25.36
N ASP A 225 -14.84 -15.28 25.75
CA ASP A 225 -13.58 -15.50 26.49
C ASP A 225 -12.35 -15.39 25.59
N THR A 226 -12.55 -15.40 24.28
CA THR A 226 -11.46 -15.25 23.30
C THR A 226 -11.03 -13.78 23.19
N PRO A 227 -9.72 -13.48 23.18
CA PRO A 227 -9.24 -12.13 22.94
C PRO A 227 -9.51 -11.72 21.48
N TYR A 228 -9.65 -10.42 21.24
CA TYR A 228 -9.58 -9.87 19.90
C TYR A 228 -8.12 -9.83 19.44
N GLU A 229 -7.79 -10.60 18.42
CA GLU A 229 -6.46 -10.60 17.82
C GLU A 229 -6.40 -9.57 16.69
N ALA A 230 -5.71 -8.46 16.92
CA ALA A 230 -5.58 -7.38 15.94
C ALA A 230 -4.85 -7.84 14.65
N LEU A 231 -3.87 -8.75 14.80
CA LEU A 231 -3.12 -9.36 13.71
C LEU A 231 -3.00 -10.87 13.96
N ALA A 232 -4.00 -11.61 13.54
CA ALA A 232 -3.96 -13.07 13.61
C ALA A 232 -3.15 -13.65 12.45
N SER A 233 -2.37 -14.70 12.72
CA SER A 233 -1.72 -15.49 11.67
C SER A 233 -2.75 -16.39 11.00
N LEU A 234 -3.09 -16.09 9.76
CA LEU A 234 -3.99 -16.90 8.92
C LEU A 234 -3.15 -17.88 8.10
N GLY A 235 -2.57 -18.89 8.74
CA GLY A 235 -1.83 -19.94 8.04
C GLY A 235 -2.70 -20.60 6.95
N GLY A 236 -2.14 -20.81 5.75
CA GLY A 236 -2.83 -21.50 4.67
C GLY A 236 -3.89 -20.66 3.92
N TRP A 237 -3.85 -19.33 4.01
CA TRP A 237 -4.74 -18.47 3.23
C TRP A 237 -4.57 -18.70 1.72
N ASN A 238 -5.66 -19.10 1.05
CA ASN A 238 -5.67 -19.26 -0.40
C ASN A 238 -5.90 -17.91 -1.09
N HIS A 239 -4.84 -17.32 -1.61
CA HIS A 239 -4.92 -16.05 -2.35
C HIS A 239 -5.62 -16.18 -3.71
N GLY A 240 -5.85 -17.39 -4.23
CA GLY A 240 -6.58 -17.62 -5.47
C GLY A 240 -5.77 -17.40 -6.75
N GLY A 241 -4.47 -17.15 -6.64
CA GLY A 241 -3.61 -16.84 -7.79
C GLY A 241 -3.33 -18.02 -8.74
N GLY A 242 -3.47 -19.26 -8.28
CA GLY A 242 -3.10 -20.43 -9.09
C GLY A 242 -1.62 -20.41 -9.46
N ASN A 243 -1.32 -20.31 -10.77
CA ASN A 243 0.05 -20.22 -11.28
C ASN A 243 0.52 -18.78 -11.56
N HIS A 244 -0.20 -17.78 -11.06
CA HIS A 244 0.13 -16.36 -11.22
C HIS A 244 -0.16 -15.60 -9.91
N TYR A 245 0.28 -14.37 -9.82
CA TYR A 245 -0.07 -13.51 -8.68
C TYR A 245 -1.57 -13.20 -8.65
N THR A 246 -2.12 -13.10 -7.43
CA THR A 246 -3.51 -12.68 -7.24
C THR A 246 -3.69 -11.25 -7.72
N SER A 247 -4.69 -11.04 -8.57
CA SER A 247 -5.06 -9.72 -9.11
C SER A 247 -6.58 -9.58 -9.15
N VAL A 248 -7.06 -8.39 -8.86
CA VAL A 248 -8.46 -7.95 -9.04
C VAL A 248 -8.55 -6.74 -9.96
N THR A 249 -7.47 -6.43 -10.68
CA THR A 249 -7.42 -5.29 -11.61
C THR A 249 -8.48 -5.40 -12.70
N ASP A 250 -8.68 -6.60 -13.25
CA ASP A 250 -9.74 -6.86 -14.23
C ASP A 250 -11.15 -6.82 -13.61
N ASP A 251 -11.31 -7.19 -12.33
CA ASP A 251 -12.59 -7.08 -11.62
C ASP A 251 -12.99 -5.61 -11.43
N VAL A 252 -12.05 -4.77 -10.99
CA VAL A 252 -12.26 -3.32 -10.88
C VAL A 252 -12.59 -2.72 -12.24
N ALA A 253 -11.89 -3.10 -13.30
CA ALA A 253 -12.17 -2.64 -14.65
C ALA A 253 -13.59 -3.03 -15.10
N ARG A 254 -14.00 -4.30 -14.92
CA ARG A 254 -15.36 -4.77 -15.24
C ARG A 254 -16.43 -4.04 -14.43
N ALA A 255 -16.19 -3.82 -13.12
CA ALA A 255 -17.11 -3.09 -12.27
C ALA A 255 -17.31 -1.64 -12.74
N MET A 256 -16.23 -0.94 -13.13
CA MET A 256 -16.30 0.43 -13.65
C MET A 256 -16.96 0.50 -15.03
N ILE A 257 -16.70 -0.45 -15.91
CA ILE A 257 -17.33 -0.52 -17.24
C ILE A 257 -18.82 -0.83 -17.11
N GLY A 258 -19.18 -1.79 -16.26
CA GLY A 258 -20.56 -2.19 -16.01
C GLY A 258 -21.39 -1.16 -15.21
N ASN A 259 -20.70 -0.29 -14.48
CA ASN A 259 -21.27 0.81 -13.72
C ASN A 259 -20.47 2.10 -13.97
N PRO A 260 -20.75 2.86 -15.04
CA PRO A 260 -20.02 4.08 -15.38
C PRO A 260 -20.14 5.22 -14.34
N HIS A 261 -20.99 5.05 -13.33
CA HIS A 261 -21.14 5.99 -12.20
C HIS A 261 -20.26 5.61 -10.99
N LEU A 262 -19.67 4.42 -10.98
CA LEU A 262 -18.76 3.99 -9.91
C LEU A 262 -17.59 4.96 -9.80
N GLN A 263 -17.40 5.51 -8.59
CA GLN A 263 -16.26 6.34 -8.26
C GLN A 263 -15.23 5.52 -7.48
N LEU A 264 -13.96 5.72 -7.74
CA LEU A 264 -12.83 5.08 -7.05
C LEU A 264 -12.00 6.16 -6.35
N LEU A 265 -11.78 6.02 -5.04
CA LEU A 265 -10.86 6.86 -4.26
C LEU A 265 -9.75 5.98 -3.68
N CYS A 266 -8.51 6.30 -4.04
CA CYS A 266 -7.32 5.65 -3.50
C CYS A 266 -6.57 6.62 -2.57
N LEU A 267 -6.34 6.22 -1.34
CA LEU A 267 -5.63 6.98 -0.32
C LEU A 267 -4.28 6.31 -0.09
N VAL A 268 -3.17 7.02 -0.30
CA VAL A 268 -1.81 6.45 -0.26
C VAL A 268 -0.88 7.28 0.62
N GLY A 269 -0.06 6.61 1.42
CA GLY A 269 0.90 7.23 2.34
C GLY A 269 2.34 7.10 1.86
N TRP A 270 3.09 8.21 1.78
CA TRP A 270 4.46 8.21 1.25
C TRP A 270 5.50 7.54 2.15
N ARG A 271 5.14 7.15 3.37
CA ARG A 271 6.03 6.44 4.31
C ARG A 271 5.60 5.00 4.55
N ASP A 272 4.70 4.51 3.69
CA ASP A 272 4.23 3.13 3.68
C ASP A 272 5.20 2.23 2.90
N THR A 273 5.97 1.41 3.60
CA THR A 273 6.86 0.42 2.97
C THR A 273 6.21 -0.96 2.86
N VAL A 274 4.96 -1.11 3.33
CA VAL A 274 4.17 -2.34 3.21
C VAL A 274 3.42 -2.37 1.88
N THR A 275 2.70 -1.28 1.57
CA THR A 275 2.02 -1.09 0.29
C THR A 275 2.39 0.30 -0.26
N PRO A 276 3.58 0.45 -0.84
CA PRO A 276 4.05 1.73 -1.37
C PRO A 276 3.06 2.38 -2.35
N PRO A 277 2.93 3.72 -2.38
CA PRO A 277 2.03 4.44 -3.28
C PRO A 277 2.09 4.00 -4.74
N ASP A 278 3.28 3.72 -5.26
CA ASP A 278 3.46 3.32 -6.65
C ASP A 278 2.91 1.92 -6.97
N ASN A 279 2.61 1.07 -5.97
CA ASN A 279 1.84 -0.17 -6.15
C ASN A 279 0.43 0.17 -6.66
N MET A 280 -0.25 1.12 -6.00
CA MET A 280 -1.57 1.58 -6.43
C MET A 280 -1.49 2.32 -7.77
N PHE A 281 -0.53 3.23 -7.95
CA PHE A 281 -0.36 3.94 -9.21
C PHE A 281 -0.08 2.98 -10.38
N HIS A 282 0.69 1.90 -10.16
CA HIS A 282 0.92 0.86 -11.16
C HIS A 282 -0.41 0.19 -11.53
N SER A 283 -1.16 -0.29 -10.55
CA SER A 283 -2.47 -0.93 -10.78
C SER A 283 -3.43 -0.01 -11.53
N LEU A 284 -3.52 1.28 -11.15
CA LEU A 284 -4.39 2.26 -11.80
C LEU A 284 -3.99 2.54 -13.26
N ARG A 285 -2.69 2.59 -13.57
CA ARG A 285 -2.21 2.73 -14.95
C ARG A 285 -2.58 1.54 -15.82
N HIS A 286 -2.66 0.35 -15.24
CA HIS A 286 -2.95 -0.91 -15.95
C HIS A 286 -4.45 -1.27 -15.97
N LEU A 287 -5.33 -0.47 -15.36
CA LEU A 287 -6.78 -0.65 -15.52
C LEU A 287 -7.18 -0.50 -16.99
N ARG A 288 -7.74 -1.56 -17.54
CA ARG A 288 -8.21 -1.61 -18.95
C ARG A 288 -9.63 -1.06 -19.04
N ILE A 289 -9.78 0.24 -18.83
CA ILE A 289 -11.06 0.96 -18.90
C ILE A 289 -11.03 2.01 -20.00
N PRO A 290 -12.21 2.38 -20.57
CA PRO A 290 -12.34 3.54 -21.46
C PRO A 290 -11.79 4.82 -20.85
N GLU A 291 -11.20 5.69 -21.68
CA GLU A 291 -10.56 6.93 -21.22
C GLU A 291 -11.53 7.84 -20.46
N GLU A 292 -12.78 7.90 -20.90
CA GLU A 292 -13.84 8.68 -20.27
C GLU A 292 -14.17 8.25 -18.82
N LEU A 293 -13.83 7.02 -18.42
CA LEU A 293 -14.04 6.53 -17.05
C LEU A 293 -12.87 6.86 -16.12
N ARG A 294 -11.71 7.24 -16.64
CA ARG A 294 -10.55 7.59 -15.81
C ARG A 294 -10.80 8.80 -14.92
N LYS A 295 -11.70 9.70 -15.32
CA LYS A 295 -12.15 10.84 -14.48
C LYS A 295 -12.87 10.43 -13.19
N ASN A 296 -13.28 9.18 -13.07
CA ASN A 296 -13.91 8.63 -11.88
C ASN A 296 -12.88 8.07 -10.87
N ILE A 297 -11.58 8.12 -11.21
CA ILE A 297 -10.49 7.69 -10.35
C ILE A 297 -9.88 8.92 -9.67
N HIS A 298 -9.88 8.90 -8.35
CA HIS A 298 -9.33 9.95 -7.50
C HIS A 298 -8.22 9.36 -6.64
N VAL A 299 -7.13 10.10 -6.48
CA VAL A 299 -6.04 9.71 -5.58
C VAL A 299 -5.77 10.84 -4.62
N ALA A 300 -5.63 10.52 -3.34
CA ALA A 300 -5.20 11.43 -2.30
C ALA A 300 -3.93 10.91 -1.64
N GLU A 301 -2.92 11.76 -1.55
CA GLU A 301 -1.59 11.44 -1.04
C GLU A 301 -1.41 12.03 0.36
N TYR A 302 -0.70 11.29 1.24
CA TYR A 302 -0.51 11.63 2.64
C TYR A 302 0.97 11.51 3.02
N GLU A 303 1.37 12.27 4.06
CA GLU A 303 2.75 12.29 4.55
C GLU A 303 3.08 11.08 5.42
N ALA A 304 2.11 10.50 6.11
CA ALA A 304 2.26 9.30 6.93
C ALA A 304 2.45 8.03 6.08
N GLY A 305 2.46 6.89 6.74
CA GLY A 305 2.55 5.57 6.13
C GLY A 305 1.18 4.90 5.94
N HIS A 306 1.16 3.59 6.17
CA HIS A 306 0.03 2.68 5.91
C HIS A 306 -1.24 3.07 6.65
N MET A 307 -1.11 3.39 7.93
CA MET A 307 -2.22 3.81 8.80
C MET A 307 -2.18 5.34 8.94
N MET A 308 -2.38 6.06 7.84
CA MET A 308 -2.22 7.53 7.78
C MET A 308 -3.10 8.28 8.79
N TYR A 309 -4.20 7.71 9.19
CA TYR A 309 -5.11 8.26 10.19
C TYR A 309 -4.51 8.29 11.62
N THR A 310 -3.37 7.66 11.87
CA THR A 310 -2.62 7.81 13.13
C THR A 310 -1.85 9.13 13.21
N ASN A 311 -1.72 9.84 12.09
CA ASN A 311 -1.13 11.18 12.01
C ASN A 311 -2.25 12.23 11.99
N GLU A 312 -2.36 13.06 13.03
CA GLU A 312 -3.49 13.98 13.18
C GLU A 312 -3.72 14.91 11.98
N PRO A 313 -2.69 15.53 11.35
CA PRO A 313 -2.89 16.32 10.13
C PRO A 313 -3.47 15.51 8.97
N ASP A 314 -2.99 14.28 8.78
CA ASP A 314 -3.45 13.38 7.72
C ASP A 314 -4.85 12.86 8.00
N LEU A 315 -5.21 12.58 9.27
CA LEU A 315 -6.56 12.20 9.67
C LEU A 315 -7.58 13.30 9.30
N LYS A 316 -7.26 14.57 9.57
CA LYS A 316 -8.10 15.71 9.21
C LYS A 316 -8.27 15.82 7.69
N LYS A 317 -7.18 15.67 6.94
CA LYS A 317 -7.21 15.67 5.47
C LYS A 317 -8.02 14.50 4.94
N MET A 318 -7.81 13.29 5.45
CA MET A 318 -8.53 12.07 5.07
C MET A 318 -10.03 12.21 5.28
N HIS A 319 -10.45 12.77 6.42
CA HIS A 319 -11.86 13.07 6.69
C HIS A 319 -12.45 14.02 5.64
N ALA A 320 -11.74 15.08 5.28
CA ALA A 320 -12.18 16.02 4.27
C ALA A 320 -12.28 15.39 2.87
N ASP A 321 -11.25 14.63 2.47
CA ASP A 321 -11.18 13.96 1.17
C ASP A 321 -12.33 12.93 1.01
N ILE A 322 -12.54 12.08 2.02
CA ILE A 322 -13.62 11.07 1.99
C ILE A 322 -14.99 11.75 1.99
N THR A 323 -15.19 12.81 2.80
CA THR A 323 -16.46 13.55 2.85
C THR A 323 -16.78 14.16 1.50
N ALA A 324 -15.81 14.82 0.86
CA ALA A 324 -15.99 15.40 -0.48
C ALA A 324 -16.27 14.31 -1.52
N PHE A 325 -15.52 13.21 -1.49
CA PHE A 325 -15.73 12.09 -2.39
C PHE A 325 -17.13 11.49 -2.30
N ILE A 326 -17.63 11.21 -1.08
CA ILE A 326 -18.97 10.68 -0.87
C ILE A 326 -20.01 11.67 -1.36
N ALA A 327 -19.87 12.96 -1.01
CA ALA A 327 -20.81 14.01 -1.42
C ALA A 327 -20.90 14.15 -2.95
N ASP A 328 -19.80 13.96 -3.66
CA ASP A 328 -19.79 14.04 -5.12
C ASP A 328 -20.30 12.77 -5.80
N ALA A 329 -19.97 11.60 -5.25
CA ALA A 329 -20.40 10.31 -5.78
C ALA A 329 -21.93 10.09 -5.69
N ILE A 330 -22.60 10.68 -4.71
CA ILE A 330 -24.07 10.56 -4.59
C ILE A 330 -24.87 11.52 -5.50
N LYS A 331 -24.19 12.51 -6.11
CA LYS A 331 -24.83 13.45 -7.07
C LYS A 331 -24.89 12.90 -8.49
N LYS A 332 -24.08 11.89 -8.78
CA LYS A 332 -23.94 11.25 -10.09
C LYS A 332 -24.83 10.01 -10.21
#